data_bf805387b6aabce9dbceeeba53ee20e1
#
_entry.id   bf805387b6aabce9dbceeeba53ee20e1
#
_cell.length_a   1.000
_cell.length_b   1.000
_cell.length_c   1.000
_cell.angle_alpha   90.00
_cell.angle_beta   90.00
_cell.angle_gamma   90.00
#
_symmetry.space_group_name_H-M   'P 1'
#
loop_
_entity.id
_entity.type
_entity.pdbx_description
1 polymer ?
#
loop_
_entity_poly.entity_id
_entity_poly.type
_entity_poly.pdbx_seq_one_letter_code
_entity_poly.pdbx_strand_id
1 'polypeptide(L)'
;MRVLIFGGTTEGRRLARALSAMGHQVWVSVATPLGAEELAGLEDVSVLVGRRSGGEMDALLSRGFHRCVDATHPYAVQATREIGAACARAGVPLRRRLRPEGGEEGLRVDSPEEAARLLAGREGNILLATGAKELPAFAALEPARLFPRVLPSEESVAACRRAGIPSRNIIALYGPFTQRLNEALMEQYHIRFLVTKDGGEAGGFREKAEAAREA
;
A
#
# COMPACT_ATOMS: atom_id res chain seq x y z
N MET A 1 22.99 -4.14 16.83
CA MET A 1 23.22 -4.49 15.40
C MET A 1 22.73 -3.34 14.52
N ARG A 2 23.27 -3.22 13.30
CA ARG A 2 22.77 -2.27 12.29
C ARG A 2 21.78 -2.98 11.39
N VAL A 3 20.54 -2.49 11.34
CA VAL A 3 19.45 -3.10 10.59
C VAL A 3 18.90 -2.10 9.57
N LEU A 4 18.77 -2.53 8.32
CA LEU A 4 18.11 -1.77 7.27
C LEU A 4 16.72 -2.36 7.02
N ILE A 5 15.69 -1.51 7.04
CA ILE A 5 14.32 -1.89 6.72
C ILE A 5 13.90 -1.14 5.46
N PHE A 6 13.52 -1.84 4.39
CA PHE A 6 12.77 -1.25 3.30
C PHE A 6 11.31 -1.22 3.72
N GLY A 7 10.81 -0.01 4.03
CA GLY A 7 9.53 0.23 4.70
C GLY A 7 8.45 0.76 3.77
N GLY A 8 7.44 1.36 4.37
CA GLY A 8 6.26 1.90 3.70
C GLY A 8 4.97 1.19 4.11
N THR A 9 5.04 0.33 5.14
CA THR A 9 3.90 -0.37 5.72
C THR A 9 3.85 -0.18 7.23
N THR A 10 2.69 -0.40 7.83
CA THR A 10 2.52 -0.38 9.29
C THR A 10 3.42 -1.40 9.98
N GLU A 11 3.61 -2.58 9.37
CA GLU A 11 4.50 -3.62 9.89
C GLU A 11 5.95 -3.15 9.93
N GLY A 12 6.40 -2.47 8.88
CA GLY A 12 7.74 -1.87 8.82
C GLY A 12 7.97 -0.86 9.94
N ARG A 13 6.97 0.00 10.22
CA ARG A 13 7.02 0.99 11.32
C ARG A 13 7.05 0.33 12.69
N ARG A 14 6.17 -0.65 12.93
CA ARG A 14 6.13 -1.42 14.20
C ARG A 14 7.46 -2.11 14.45
N LEU A 15 8.03 -2.72 13.41
CA LEU A 15 9.32 -3.39 13.49
C LEU A 15 10.46 -2.39 13.78
N ALA A 16 10.49 -1.24 13.09
CA ALA A 16 11.49 -0.20 13.33
C ALA A 16 11.47 0.26 14.78
N ARG A 17 10.28 0.55 15.32
CA ARG A 17 10.10 0.93 16.73
C ARG A 17 10.58 -0.15 17.69
N ALA A 18 10.20 -1.40 17.46
CA ALA A 18 10.58 -2.51 18.32
C ALA A 18 12.11 -2.75 18.33
N LEU A 19 12.75 -2.71 17.15
CA LEU A 19 14.19 -2.91 17.06
C LEU A 19 14.98 -1.74 17.66
N SER A 20 14.51 -0.49 17.50
CA SER A 20 15.09 0.68 18.14
C SER A 20 15.00 0.58 19.67
N ALA A 21 13.83 0.22 20.20
CA ALA A 21 13.64 0.00 21.64
C ALA A 21 14.52 -1.12 22.23
N MET A 22 14.95 -2.08 21.39
CA MET A 22 15.91 -3.13 21.75
C MET A 22 17.38 -2.67 21.65
N GLY A 23 17.65 -1.40 21.37
CA GLY A 23 18.99 -0.83 21.26
C GLY A 23 19.70 -1.14 19.92
N HIS A 24 18.96 -1.48 18.87
CA HIS A 24 19.54 -1.66 17.54
C HIS A 24 19.61 -0.33 16.80
N GLN A 25 20.64 -0.14 15.97
CA GLN A 25 20.73 0.98 15.06
C GLN A 25 19.85 0.66 13.85
N VAL A 26 18.77 1.41 13.65
CA VAL A 26 17.75 1.14 12.64
C VAL A 26 17.75 2.22 11.56
N TRP A 27 17.82 1.80 10.29
CA TRP A 27 17.56 2.64 9.12
C TRP A 27 16.28 2.16 8.45
N VAL A 28 15.43 3.10 8.07
CA VAL A 28 14.22 2.79 7.30
C VAL A 28 14.25 3.53 5.98
N SER A 29 14.27 2.80 4.88
CA SER A 29 14.15 3.36 3.52
C SER A 29 12.70 3.36 3.10
N VAL A 30 12.15 4.53 2.79
CA VAL A 30 10.77 4.73 2.32
C VAL A 30 10.75 5.40 0.97
N ALA A 31 9.77 5.08 0.13
CA ALA A 31 9.70 5.58 -1.24
C ALA A 31 9.21 7.02 -1.35
N THR A 32 8.48 7.53 -0.33
CA THR A 32 7.78 8.81 -0.39
C THR A 32 7.99 9.64 0.88
N PRO A 33 7.89 10.98 0.80
CA PRO A 33 7.91 11.86 1.99
C PRO A 33 6.85 11.48 3.01
N LEU A 34 5.65 11.12 2.56
CA LEU A 34 4.56 10.66 3.41
C LEU A 34 4.96 9.44 4.27
N GLY A 35 5.69 8.47 3.69
CA GLY A 35 6.23 7.33 4.44
C GLY A 35 7.25 7.75 5.51
N ALA A 36 7.93 8.88 5.32
CA ALA A 36 8.84 9.44 6.32
C ALA A 36 8.07 10.15 7.45
N GLU A 37 7.03 10.91 7.12
CA GLU A 37 6.15 11.57 8.11
C GLU A 37 5.57 10.55 9.09
N GLU A 38 5.21 9.37 8.60
CA GLU A 38 4.70 8.28 9.43
C GLU A 38 5.74 7.70 10.43
N LEU A 39 7.01 7.96 10.21
CA LEU A 39 8.13 7.59 11.10
C LEU A 39 8.56 8.75 11.99
N ALA A 40 7.95 9.92 11.85
CA ALA A 40 8.21 11.07 12.69
C ALA A 40 7.96 10.73 14.18
N GLY A 41 8.87 11.18 15.04
CA GLY A 41 8.81 10.87 16.47
C GLY A 41 9.52 9.56 16.89
N LEU A 42 10.16 8.84 15.96
CA LEU A 42 11.09 7.76 16.29
C LEU A 42 12.52 8.32 16.32
N GLU A 43 12.94 8.83 17.49
CA GLU A 43 14.20 9.58 17.66
C GLU A 43 15.46 8.78 17.28
N ASP A 44 15.44 7.45 17.49
CA ASP A 44 16.58 6.56 17.25
C ASP A 44 16.53 5.82 15.89
N VAL A 45 15.70 6.30 14.96
CA VAL A 45 15.53 5.69 13.63
C VAL A 45 15.99 6.66 12.53
N SER A 46 16.98 6.24 11.73
CA SER A 46 17.41 7.00 10.55
C SER A 46 16.47 6.75 9.39
N VAL A 47 15.83 7.80 8.87
CA VAL A 47 14.89 7.67 7.74
C VAL A 47 15.55 8.12 6.45
N LEU A 48 15.45 7.29 5.41
CA LEU A 48 15.97 7.53 4.06
C LEU A 48 14.80 7.62 3.09
N VAL A 49 14.56 8.79 2.52
CA VAL A 49 13.44 9.06 1.61
C VAL A 49 13.87 8.92 0.16
N GLY A 50 12.98 8.40 -0.66
CA GLY A 50 13.13 8.26 -2.11
C GLY A 50 13.18 6.81 -2.58
N ARG A 51 12.65 6.59 -3.79
CA ARG A 51 12.79 5.30 -4.47
C ARG A 51 14.26 5.07 -4.81
N ARG A 52 14.73 3.82 -4.67
CA ARG A 52 16.11 3.46 -4.92
C ARG A 52 16.19 2.50 -6.10
N SER A 53 17.11 2.80 -7.00
CA SER A 53 17.55 1.86 -8.04
C SER A 53 18.40 0.74 -7.43
N GLY A 54 18.62 -0.33 -8.19
CA GLY A 54 19.47 -1.44 -7.74
C GLY A 54 20.88 -0.98 -7.33
N GLY A 55 21.50 -0.07 -8.08
CA GLY A 55 22.82 0.49 -7.74
C GLY A 55 22.82 1.33 -6.45
N GLU A 56 21.77 2.10 -6.20
CA GLU A 56 21.63 2.84 -4.96
C GLU A 56 21.39 1.93 -3.76
N MET A 57 20.70 0.79 -3.96
CA MET A 57 20.55 -0.24 -2.94
C MET A 57 21.88 -0.91 -2.60
N ASP A 58 22.69 -1.22 -3.61
CA ASP A 58 24.04 -1.78 -3.43
C ASP A 58 24.93 -0.82 -2.63
N ALA A 59 24.96 0.46 -3.00
CA ALA A 59 25.69 1.50 -2.28
C ALA A 59 25.20 1.68 -0.84
N LEU A 60 23.90 1.51 -0.59
CA LEU A 60 23.34 1.59 0.74
C LEU A 60 23.76 0.37 1.58
N LEU A 61 23.64 -0.84 1.04
CA LEU A 61 23.98 -2.07 1.75
C LEU A 61 25.48 -2.20 2.05
N SER A 62 26.35 -1.61 1.20
CA SER A 62 27.81 -1.56 1.45
C SER A 62 28.22 -0.76 2.69
N ARG A 63 27.29 -0.01 3.31
CA ARG A 63 27.52 0.70 4.57
C ARG A 63 27.62 -0.22 5.80
N GLY A 64 27.60 -1.53 5.63
CA GLY A 64 27.84 -2.51 6.69
C GLY A 64 26.63 -2.79 7.56
N PHE A 65 25.48 -3.06 6.96
CA PHE A 65 24.32 -3.57 7.66
C PHE A 65 24.49 -5.06 7.99
N HIS A 66 24.06 -5.46 9.18
CA HIS A 66 24.12 -6.87 9.63
C HIS A 66 22.90 -7.66 9.19
N ARG A 67 21.79 -6.97 8.96
CA ARG A 67 20.49 -7.54 8.55
C ARG A 67 19.75 -6.55 7.66
N CYS A 68 19.00 -7.09 6.73
CA CYS A 68 18.04 -6.35 5.93
C CYS A 68 16.64 -6.96 6.11
N VAL A 69 15.63 -6.11 6.18
CA VAL A 69 14.24 -6.53 6.23
C VAL A 69 13.48 -5.88 5.08
N ASP A 70 12.84 -6.70 4.25
CA ASP A 70 11.85 -6.24 3.27
C ASP A 70 10.47 -6.23 3.96
N ALA A 71 10.03 -5.05 4.34
CA ALA A 71 8.70 -4.76 4.87
C ALA A 71 7.92 -3.86 3.90
N THR A 72 8.18 -3.98 2.60
CA THR A 72 7.40 -3.32 1.57
C THR A 72 6.03 -3.98 1.42
N HIS A 73 5.11 -3.29 0.75
CA HIS A 73 3.78 -3.84 0.49
C HIS A 73 3.87 -5.17 -0.26
N PRO A 74 3.02 -6.18 0.04
CA PRO A 74 3.02 -7.48 -0.64
C PRO A 74 3.03 -7.38 -2.18
N TYR A 75 2.35 -6.40 -2.74
CA TYR A 75 2.28 -6.14 -4.20
C TYR A 75 3.44 -5.30 -4.77
N ALA A 76 4.45 -4.95 -3.98
CA ALA A 76 5.65 -4.27 -4.46
C ALA A 76 6.67 -5.27 -5.04
N VAL A 77 6.23 -6.12 -5.97
CA VAL A 77 6.99 -7.26 -6.51
C VAL A 77 8.34 -6.85 -7.08
N GLN A 78 8.39 -5.75 -7.84
CA GLN A 78 9.63 -5.24 -8.41
C GLN A 78 10.62 -4.82 -7.31
N ALA A 79 10.16 -4.01 -6.34
CA ALA A 79 11.02 -3.57 -5.24
C ALA A 79 11.56 -4.77 -4.44
N THR A 80 10.72 -5.76 -4.15
CA THR A 80 11.12 -6.98 -3.47
C THR A 80 12.22 -7.74 -4.23
N ARG A 81 12.10 -7.87 -5.55
CA ARG A 81 13.13 -8.52 -6.40
C ARG A 81 14.44 -7.77 -6.34
N GLU A 82 14.40 -6.45 -6.48
CA GLU A 82 15.59 -5.58 -6.45
C GLU A 82 16.27 -5.61 -5.08
N ILE A 83 15.51 -5.56 -3.98
CA ILE A 83 16.03 -5.70 -2.61
C ILE A 83 16.71 -7.07 -2.43
N GLY A 84 16.06 -8.14 -2.88
CA GLY A 84 16.61 -9.49 -2.78
C GLY A 84 17.93 -9.63 -3.53
N ALA A 85 17.97 -9.14 -4.76
CA ALA A 85 19.18 -9.16 -5.59
C ALA A 85 20.32 -8.34 -4.98
N ALA A 86 20.04 -7.12 -4.47
CA ALA A 86 21.02 -6.27 -3.82
C ALA A 86 21.57 -6.89 -2.52
N CYS A 87 20.69 -7.46 -1.68
CA CYS A 87 21.10 -8.16 -0.47
C CYS A 87 22.00 -9.38 -0.77
N ALA A 88 21.67 -10.14 -1.81
CA ALA A 88 22.49 -11.28 -2.24
C ALA A 88 23.90 -10.84 -2.70
N ARG A 89 24.00 -9.76 -3.50
CA ARG A 89 25.30 -9.21 -3.92
C ARG A 89 26.12 -8.69 -2.75
N ALA A 90 25.47 -8.04 -1.78
CA ALA A 90 26.12 -7.48 -0.61
C ALA A 90 26.43 -8.52 0.49
N GLY A 91 25.98 -9.75 0.37
CA GLY A 91 26.11 -10.78 1.41
C GLY A 91 25.32 -10.45 2.70
N VAL A 92 24.33 -9.57 2.63
CA VAL A 92 23.54 -9.17 3.79
C VAL A 92 22.30 -10.07 3.90
N PRO A 93 22.12 -10.79 5.04
CA PRO A 93 20.95 -11.63 5.25
C PRO A 93 19.65 -10.85 5.17
N LEU A 94 18.75 -11.28 4.30
CA LEU A 94 17.44 -10.71 4.08
C LEU A 94 16.34 -11.49 4.81
N ARG A 95 15.43 -10.79 5.46
CA ARG A 95 14.15 -11.33 5.92
C ARG A 95 13.01 -10.55 5.28
N ARG A 96 12.04 -11.24 4.70
CA ARG A 96 10.81 -10.62 4.26
C ARG A 96 9.78 -10.69 5.38
N ARG A 97 9.22 -9.54 5.72
CA ARG A 97 8.09 -9.43 6.66
C ARG A 97 6.82 -9.26 5.84
N LEU A 98 6.12 -10.37 5.63
CA LEU A 98 4.79 -10.36 5.01
C LEU A 98 3.74 -10.02 6.06
N ARG A 99 2.72 -9.30 5.61
CA ARG A 99 1.49 -9.10 6.35
C ARG A 99 0.68 -10.41 6.30
N PRO A 100 0.07 -10.86 7.41
CA PRO A 100 -0.94 -11.92 7.33
C PRO A 100 -2.03 -11.49 6.35
N GLU A 101 -2.44 -12.37 5.47
CA GLU A 101 -3.58 -12.14 4.58
C GLU A 101 -4.85 -12.03 5.42
N GLY A 102 -5.79 -11.16 5.03
CA GLY A 102 -7.15 -11.11 5.57
C GLY A 102 -7.91 -12.38 5.20
N GLY A 103 -9.02 -12.63 5.89
CA GLY A 103 -9.85 -13.80 5.60
C GLY A 103 -10.42 -13.80 4.17
N GLU A 104 -10.81 -14.97 3.68
CA GLU A 104 -11.45 -15.12 2.37
C GLU A 104 -12.89 -14.57 2.40
N GLU A 105 -13.04 -13.31 2.03
CA GLU A 105 -14.33 -12.64 1.95
C GLU A 105 -14.52 -12.01 0.57
N GLY A 106 -15.63 -12.37 -0.09
CA GLY A 106 -15.92 -11.92 -1.43
C GLY A 106 -15.26 -12.76 -2.53
N LEU A 107 -15.37 -12.29 -3.77
CA LEU A 107 -14.79 -12.94 -4.93
C LEU A 107 -13.30 -12.56 -5.05
N ARG A 108 -12.41 -13.52 -4.97
CA ARG A 108 -10.98 -13.33 -5.17
C ARG A 108 -10.66 -13.37 -6.67
N VAL A 109 -9.85 -12.43 -7.11
CA VAL A 109 -9.36 -12.31 -8.49
C VAL A 109 -7.85 -12.10 -8.50
N ASP A 110 -7.19 -12.52 -9.56
CA ASP A 110 -5.73 -12.50 -9.65
C ASP A 110 -5.16 -11.13 -10.06
N SER A 111 -6.00 -10.27 -10.64
CA SER A 111 -5.56 -8.95 -11.08
C SER A 111 -6.67 -7.88 -11.08
N PRO A 112 -6.30 -6.58 -11.03
CA PRO A 112 -7.24 -5.48 -11.23
C PRO A 112 -7.97 -5.55 -12.58
N GLU A 113 -7.32 -6.01 -13.64
CA GLU A 113 -7.89 -6.18 -14.97
C GLU A 113 -8.98 -7.26 -14.97
N GLU A 114 -8.79 -8.33 -14.23
CA GLU A 114 -9.80 -9.35 -14.04
C GLU A 114 -11.01 -8.81 -13.29
N ALA A 115 -10.81 -8.06 -12.21
CA ALA A 115 -11.88 -7.37 -11.51
C ALA A 115 -12.66 -6.44 -12.44
N ALA A 116 -11.97 -5.68 -13.28
CA ALA A 116 -12.60 -4.79 -14.26
C ALA A 116 -13.46 -5.56 -15.27
N ARG A 117 -12.97 -6.68 -15.80
CA ARG A 117 -13.73 -7.55 -16.72
C ARG A 117 -15.01 -8.09 -16.08
N LEU A 118 -14.95 -8.53 -14.84
CA LEU A 118 -16.12 -9.03 -14.11
C LEU A 118 -17.17 -7.95 -13.86
N LEU A 119 -16.73 -6.69 -13.74
CA LEU A 119 -17.60 -5.54 -13.46
C LEU A 119 -18.14 -4.86 -14.73
N ALA A 120 -17.59 -5.15 -15.91
CA ALA A 120 -17.99 -4.53 -17.18
C ALA A 120 -19.47 -4.75 -17.53
N GLY A 121 -20.01 -5.94 -17.21
CA GLY A 121 -21.40 -6.29 -17.48
C GLY A 121 -22.36 -6.06 -16.29
N ARG A 122 -21.91 -5.40 -15.23
CA ARG A 122 -22.71 -5.21 -14.01
C ARG A 122 -23.03 -3.73 -13.81
N GLU A 123 -24.24 -3.41 -13.42
CA GLU A 123 -24.68 -2.05 -13.12
C GLU A 123 -24.44 -1.70 -11.65
N GLY A 124 -24.11 -0.44 -11.35
CA GLY A 124 -23.91 0.11 -10.02
C GLY A 124 -22.54 0.76 -9.83
N ASN A 125 -22.40 1.55 -8.78
CA ASN A 125 -21.19 2.28 -8.45
C ASN A 125 -20.14 1.35 -7.82
N ILE A 126 -18.88 1.67 -8.08
CA ILE A 126 -17.73 0.83 -7.71
C ILE A 126 -16.76 1.64 -6.86
N LEU A 127 -16.56 1.25 -5.61
CA LEU A 127 -15.51 1.79 -4.75
C LEU A 127 -14.18 1.10 -5.08
N LEU A 128 -13.23 1.84 -5.65
CA LEU A 128 -11.88 1.36 -5.94
C LEU A 128 -10.94 1.70 -4.78
N ALA A 129 -10.72 0.75 -3.87
CA ALA A 129 -9.80 0.88 -2.75
C ALA A 129 -8.41 0.24 -3.04
N THR A 130 -8.01 0.23 -4.32
CA THR A 130 -6.76 -0.36 -4.81
C THR A 130 -5.62 0.65 -4.95
N GLY A 131 -5.93 1.96 -4.86
CA GLY A 131 -4.99 3.06 -5.03
C GLY A 131 -4.87 3.56 -6.47
N ALA A 132 -4.30 4.76 -6.63
CA ALA A 132 -4.27 5.48 -7.91
C ALA A 132 -3.49 4.77 -9.04
N LYS A 133 -2.51 3.92 -8.69
CA LYS A 133 -1.69 3.20 -9.67
C LYS A 133 -2.46 2.15 -10.46
N GLU A 134 -3.53 1.60 -9.88
CA GLU A 134 -4.32 0.55 -10.52
C GLU A 134 -5.48 1.11 -11.36
N LEU A 135 -5.69 2.43 -11.38
CA LEU A 135 -6.78 3.05 -12.17
C LEU A 135 -6.75 2.70 -13.66
N PRO A 136 -5.58 2.58 -14.33
CA PRO A 136 -5.55 2.20 -15.74
C PRO A 136 -6.21 0.85 -16.03
N ALA A 137 -6.21 -0.10 -15.12
CA ALA A 137 -6.86 -1.40 -15.26
C ALA A 137 -8.39 -1.29 -15.41
N PHE A 138 -8.97 -0.21 -14.88
CA PHE A 138 -10.41 0.05 -14.92
C PHE A 138 -10.85 1.00 -16.02
N ALA A 139 -9.96 1.35 -16.97
CA ALA A 139 -10.23 2.31 -18.03
C ALA A 139 -11.36 1.89 -18.99
N ALA A 140 -11.67 0.59 -19.07
CA ALA A 140 -12.78 0.08 -19.88
C ALA A 140 -14.16 0.28 -19.20
N LEU A 141 -14.20 0.64 -17.93
CA LEU A 141 -15.44 0.90 -17.21
C LEU A 141 -15.84 2.38 -17.32
N GLU A 142 -17.15 2.64 -17.27
CA GLU A 142 -17.66 4.00 -17.31
C GLU A 142 -17.13 4.83 -16.11
N PRO A 143 -16.39 5.94 -16.34
CA PRO A 143 -15.76 6.72 -15.28
C PRO A 143 -16.75 7.29 -14.26
N ALA A 144 -18.00 7.56 -14.66
CA ALA A 144 -19.04 8.08 -13.77
C ALA A 144 -19.44 7.11 -12.65
N ARG A 145 -19.20 5.81 -12.85
CA ARG A 145 -19.46 4.74 -11.86
C ARG A 145 -18.31 4.49 -10.90
N LEU A 146 -17.12 5.05 -11.19
CA LEU A 146 -15.91 4.77 -10.44
C LEU A 146 -15.72 5.78 -9.31
N PHE A 147 -15.53 5.28 -8.11
CA PHE A 147 -15.25 6.05 -6.90
C PHE A 147 -13.89 5.63 -6.34
N PRO A 148 -12.78 6.14 -6.89
CA PRO A 148 -11.46 5.80 -6.40
C PRO A 148 -11.21 6.44 -5.04
N ARG A 149 -10.80 5.62 -4.08
CA ARG A 149 -10.26 6.08 -2.80
C ARG A 149 -8.75 6.04 -2.85
N VAL A 150 -8.15 7.22 -2.80
CA VAL A 150 -6.72 7.45 -3.01
C VAL A 150 -6.13 8.28 -1.88
N LEU A 151 -4.81 8.32 -1.80
CA LEU A 151 -4.13 9.24 -0.88
C LEU A 151 -4.41 10.69 -1.27
N PRO A 152 -4.50 11.63 -0.31
CA PRO A 152 -4.71 13.05 -0.56
C PRO A 152 -3.41 13.72 -1.02
N SER A 153 -2.88 13.27 -2.16
CA SER A 153 -1.71 13.85 -2.83
C SER A 153 -2.07 14.37 -4.21
N GLU A 154 -1.38 15.41 -4.67
CA GLU A 154 -1.57 15.95 -6.01
C GLU A 154 -1.43 14.90 -7.10
N GLU A 155 -0.42 14.01 -6.99
CA GLU A 155 -0.18 12.92 -7.94
C GLU A 155 -1.40 11.98 -8.02
N SER A 156 -1.96 11.59 -6.87
CA SER A 156 -3.10 10.68 -6.81
C SER A 156 -4.36 11.30 -7.40
N VAL A 157 -4.65 12.56 -7.06
CA VAL A 157 -5.81 13.29 -7.59
C VAL A 157 -5.64 13.54 -9.09
N ALA A 158 -4.43 13.91 -9.54
CA ALA A 158 -4.15 14.09 -10.96
C ALA A 158 -4.30 12.77 -11.75
N ALA A 159 -3.91 11.63 -11.17
CA ALA A 159 -4.11 10.32 -11.78
C ALA A 159 -5.60 10.01 -11.97
N CYS A 160 -6.45 10.29 -10.99
CA CYS A 160 -7.89 10.15 -11.11
C CYS A 160 -8.48 11.02 -12.25
N ARG A 161 -8.04 12.27 -12.33
CA ARG A 161 -8.47 13.18 -13.39
C ARG A 161 -8.04 12.72 -14.79
N ARG A 162 -6.80 12.25 -14.93
CA ARG A 162 -6.31 11.65 -16.20
C ARG A 162 -7.10 10.42 -16.62
N ALA A 163 -7.60 9.64 -15.66
CA ALA A 163 -8.49 8.51 -15.90
C ALA A 163 -9.95 8.92 -16.21
N GLY A 164 -10.23 10.21 -16.33
CA GLY A 164 -11.58 10.73 -16.64
C GLY A 164 -12.57 10.66 -15.49
N ILE A 165 -12.11 10.40 -14.27
CA ILE A 165 -12.98 10.30 -13.09
C ILE A 165 -13.56 11.69 -12.76
N PRO A 166 -14.90 11.83 -12.63
CA PRO A 166 -15.51 13.07 -12.16
C PRO A 166 -14.97 13.51 -10.81
N SER A 167 -14.66 14.80 -10.64
CA SER A 167 -14.06 15.30 -9.38
C SER A 167 -14.89 14.97 -8.15
N ARG A 168 -16.20 14.95 -8.24
CA ARG A 168 -17.13 14.59 -7.16
C ARG A 168 -17.03 13.12 -6.71
N ASN A 169 -16.46 12.25 -7.56
CA ASN A 169 -16.29 10.82 -7.27
C ASN A 169 -14.92 10.51 -6.64
N ILE A 170 -14.00 11.48 -6.60
CA ILE A 170 -12.65 11.26 -6.07
C ILE A 170 -12.69 11.36 -4.55
N ILE A 171 -12.38 10.26 -3.87
CA ILE A 171 -12.32 10.17 -2.40
C ILE A 171 -10.85 10.22 -1.98
N ALA A 172 -10.36 11.42 -1.68
CA ALA A 172 -8.96 11.64 -1.30
C ALA A 172 -8.85 11.66 0.23
N LEU A 173 -8.55 10.53 0.85
CA LEU A 173 -8.50 10.35 2.30
C LEU A 173 -7.29 9.51 2.71
N TYR A 174 -6.81 9.76 3.93
CA TYR A 174 -5.73 9.03 4.56
C TYR A 174 -6.27 8.02 5.58
N GLY A 175 -5.94 6.73 5.40
CA GLY A 175 -6.37 5.64 6.29
C GLY A 175 -5.45 5.44 7.52
N PRO A 176 -5.70 4.43 8.34
CA PRO A 176 -6.72 3.39 8.20
C PRO A 176 -8.13 3.89 8.48
N PHE A 177 -9.13 3.20 7.93
CA PHE A 177 -10.55 3.56 8.05
C PHE A 177 -11.27 2.56 8.93
N THR A 178 -12.18 3.06 9.78
CA THR A 178 -13.09 2.21 10.54
C THR A 178 -14.15 1.59 9.64
N GLN A 179 -14.76 0.48 10.05
CA GLN A 179 -15.89 -0.13 9.37
C GLN A 179 -17.01 0.92 9.15
N ARG A 180 -17.39 1.65 10.20
CA ARG A 180 -18.44 2.68 10.15
C ARG A 180 -18.17 3.77 9.08
N LEU A 181 -16.93 4.19 8.89
CA LEU A 181 -16.62 5.14 7.83
C LEU A 181 -16.71 4.51 6.45
N ASN A 182 -16.31 3.24 6.30
CA ASN A 182 -16.50 2.52 5.05
C ASN A 182 -17.98 2.36 4.70
N GLU A 183 -18.84 2.00 5.66
CA GLU A 183 -20.30 1.92 5.50
C GLU A 183 -20.88 3.27 5.05
N ALA A 184 -20.56 4.35 5.77
CA ALA A 184 -21.03 5.68 5.44
C ALA A 184 -20.63 6.15 4.03
N LEU A 185 -19.42 5.83 3.58
CA LEU A 185 -18.98 6.11 2.20
C LEU A 185 -19.74 5.27 1.18
N MET A 186 -19.97 3.99 1.46
CA MET A 186 -20.71 3.10 0.57
C MET A 186 -22.18 3.54 0.44
N GLU A 187 -22.81 3.90 1.54
CA GLU A 187 -24.16 4.45 1.56
C GLU A 187 -24.24 5.78 0.81
N GLN A 188 -23.35 6.75 1.14
CA GLN A 188 -23.36 8.10 0.56
C GLN A 188 -23.23 8.08 -0.97
N TYR A 189 -22.41 7.18 -1.51
CA TYR A 189 -22.15 7.09 -2.94
C TYR A 189 -22.90 5.94 -3.62
N HIS A 190 -23.84 5.29 -2.94
CA HIS A 190 -24.60 4.15 -3.45
C HIS A 190 -23.69 3.09 -4.08
N ILE A 191 -22.64 2.71 -3.35
CA ILE A 191 -21.64 1.75 -3.80
C ILE A 191 -22.27 0.35 -3.81
N ARG A 192 -22.22 -0.31 -4.94
CA ARG A 192 -22.67 -1.69 -5.11
C ARG A 192 -21.52 -2.70 -5.12
N PHE A 193 -20.34 -2.27 -5.49
CA PHE A 193 -19.16 -3.12 -5.57
C PHE A 193 -17.96 -2.47 -4.89
N LEU A 194 -17.25 -3.26 -4.11
CA LEU A 194 -15.96 -2.89 -3.55
C LEU A 194 -14.86 -3.69 -4.24
N VAL A 195 -13.87 -2.99 -4.81
CA VAL A 195 -12.62 -3.62 -5.26
C VAL A 195 -11.51 -3.20 -4.31
N THR A 196 -10.91 -4.17 -3.65
CA THR A 196 -9.85 -3.93 -2.67
C THR A 196 -8.74 -4.96 -2.80
N LYS A 197 -7.55 -4.60 -2.36
CA LYS A 197 -6.45 -5.55 -2.18
C LYS A 197 -6.60 -6.25 -0.83
N ASP A 198 -6.35 -7.55 -0.81
CA ASP A 198 -6.21 -8.27 0.45
C ASP A 198 -4.87 -7.86 1.09
N GLY A 199 -4.91 -6.76 1.81
CA GLY A 199 -3.74 -6.19 2.50
C GLY A 199 -3.66 -6.62 3.96
N GLY A 200 -4.46 -7.59 4.38
CA GLY A 200 -4.55 -8.04 5.77
C GLY A 200 -5.09 -6.97 6.73
N GLU A 201 -5.01 -7.24 8.02
CA GLU A 201 -5.57 -6.41 9.10
C GLU A 201 -5.06 -4.96 9.08
N ALA A 202 -3.76 -4.76 8.95
CA ALA A 202 -3.18 -3.40 8.91
C ALA A 202 -3.53 -2.63 7.63
N GLY A 203 -4.06 -3.26 6.58
CA GLY A 203 -4.64 -2.63 5.40
C GLY A 203 -6.10 -2.25 5.56
N GLY A 204 -6.70 -2.54 6.72
CA GLY A 204 -8.13 -2.35 6.96
C GLY A 204 -8.97 -3.21 6.02
N PHE A 205 -8.49 -4.42 5.67
CA PHE A 205 -9.24 -5.32 4.79
C PHE A 205 -10.54 -5.76 5.47
N ARG A 206 -10.43 -6.18 6.73
CA ARG A 206 -11.58 -6.65 7.52
C ARG A 206 -12.67 -5.60 7.62
N GLU A 207 -12.31 -4.37 8.00
CA GLU A 207 -13.26 -3.26 8.14
C GLU A 207 -13.94 -2.89 6.81
N LYS A 208 -13.24 -3.07 5.69
CA LYS A 208 -13.80 -2.86 4.35
C LYS A 208 -14.75 -3.99 3.95
N ALA A 209 -14.35 -5.24 4.22
CA ALA A 209 -15.13 -6.41 3.86
C ALA A 209 -16.41 -6.51 4.70
N GLU A 210 -16.32 -6.25 6.01
CA GLU A 210 -17.48 -6.18 6.91
C GLU A 210 -18.45 -5.07 6.47
N ALA A 211 -17.94 -3.87 6.16
CA ALA A 211 -18.77 -2.77 5.65
C ALA A 211 -19.46 -3.11 4.33
N ALA A 212 -18.78 -3.81 3.42
CA ALA A 212 -19.37 -4.20 2.14
C ALA A 212 -20.44 -5.28 2.22
N ARG A 213 -20.52 -5.99 3.35
CA ARG A 213 -21.61 -6.96 3.59
C ARG A 213 -22.87 -6.31 4.16
N GLU A 214 -22.69 -5.24 4.92
CA GLU A 214 -23.80 -4.59 5.63
C GLU A 214 -24.41 -3.45 4.82
N ALA A 215 -23.71 -2.91 3.81
CA ALA A 215 -24.17 -1.89 2.89
C ALA A 215 -24.91 -2.48 1.67
#